data_198099f4e8c161b5f3ea030e5e069828
#
_entry.id   198099f4e8c161b5f3ea030e5e069828
#
_cell.length_a   1.000
_cell.length_b   1.000
_cell.length_c   1.000
_cell.angle_alpha   90.00
_cell.angle_beta   90.00
_cell.angle_gamma   90.00
#
_symmetry.space_group_name_H-M   'P 1'
#
loop_
_entity.id
_entity.type
_entity.pdbx_description
1 polymer ?
#
loop_
_entity_poly.entity_id
_entity_poly.type
_entity_poly.pdbx_seq_one_letter_code
_entity_poly.pdbx_strand_id
1 'polypeptide(L)'
;MSKIVVAVGAMGSAMVLACMAALLTAVEGLGKPQTVTLVGAGDIAGCNFKADRKTARLVGKIEGTVFTLGDNAYQHGTRKQFRNCYDPTWGKYKKRTRPTAGNHEYHASEAKPYFDYFGWRAGKPSRGYYSYDRGSWHIVALNSNCKEVGGCGRRSAQGRWLKSDLDRHEAKCTLAYFHEPLFASGNIRNTHKVRSFWNKLYNHQADVIISGHAHRYERFARITPSGERSSARSIRQFIVGTGGAPGEPQEGPDDPRVQAKKVGAPGVLKLELGSGFYRWKFVPVVGRNYTDSGRARCH
;
A
#
# COMPACT_ATOMS: atom_id res chain seq x y z
N MET A 1 30.75 33.71 -80.52
CA MET A 1 31.18 32.73 -79.55
C MET A 1 30.90 33.28 -78.16
N SER A 2 29.78 32.96 -77.61
CA SER A 2 29.29 33.45 -76.28
C SER A 2 29.65 32.42 -75.23
N LYS A 3 30.36 32.83 -74.18
CA LYS A 3 30.64 31.96 -73.02
C LYS A 3 29.53 32.17 -71.97
N ILE A 4 28.81 31.10 -71.70
CA ILE A 4 27.85 31.07 -70.61
C ILE A 4 28.61 30.65 -69.32
N VAL A 5 28.57 31.49 -68.31
CA VAL A 5 29.08 31.20 -66.95
C VAL A 5 27.88 30.74 -66.14
N VAL A 6 27.91 29.49 -65.64
CA VAL A 6 26.91 28.95 -64.74
C VAL A 6 27.37 29.24 -63.30
N ALA A 7 26.64 30.05 -62.58
CA ALA A 7 26.81 30.25 -61.14
C ALA A 7 26.10 29.16 -60.35
N VAL A 8 26.84 28.32 -59.66
CA VAL A 8 26.27 27.32 -58.73
C VAL A 8 26.08 27.98 -57.39
N GLY A 9 24.82 28.19 -57.04
CA GLY A 9 24.43 28.84 -55.81
C GLY A 9 24.62 27.95 -54.59
N ALA A 10 25.29 28.49 -53.57
CA ALA A 10 25.47 27.89 -52.25
C ALA A 10 24.17 28.02 -51.41
N MET A 11 23.20 27.12 -51.60
CA MET A 11 21.96 27.11 -50.81
C MET A 11 21.70 25.76 -50.08
N GLY A 12 22.69 24.89 -49.96
CA GLY A 12 22.48 23.56 -49.37
C GLY A 12 22.83 23.39 -47.88
N SER A 13 23.62 24.33 -47.30
CA SER A 13 24.16 24.07 -45.93
C SER A 13 23.40 24.65 -44.76
N ALA A 14 22.50 25.62 -44.97
CA ALA A 14 21.74 26.24 -43.88
C ALA A 14 20.52 25.43 -43.44
N MET A 15 19.94 24.61 -44.32
CA MET A 15 18.73 23.86 -44.04
C MET A 15 18.98 22.55 -43.25
N VAL A 16 20.17 21.96 -43.36
CA VAL A 16 20.55 20.74 -42.62
C VAL A 16 20.89 21.05 -41.17
N LEU A 17 21.48 22.21 -40.86
CA LEU A 17 21.77 22.62 -39.47
C LEU A 17 20.49 22.99 -38.68
N ALA A 18 19.47 23.54 -39.33
CA ALA A 18 18.20 23.89 -38.67
C ALA A 18 17.40 22.64 -38.26
N CYS A 19 17.43 21.55 -39.03
CA CYS A 19 16.79 20.30 -38.69
C CYS A 19 17.47 19.53 -37.54
N MET A 20 18.80 19.60 -37.43
CA MET A 20 19.52 18.98 -36.30
C MET A 20 19.32 19.74 -34.98
N ALA A 21 19.22 21.07 -35.01
CA ALA A 21 18.92 21.85 -33.81
C ALA A 21 17.49 21.60 -33.27
N ALA A 22 16.52 21.39 -34.15
CA ALA A 22 15.13 21.07 -33.74
C ALA A 22 14.98 19.68 -33.15
N LEU A 23 15.84 18.71 -33.51
CA LEU A 23 15.83 17.35 -32.93
C LEU A 23 16.48 17.29 -31.55
N LEU A 24 17.36 18.18 -31.19
CA LEU A 24 18.03 18.26 -29.90
C LEU A 24 17.16 18.94 -28.82
N THR A 25 16.23 19.80 -29.19
CA THR A 25 15.30 20.45 -28.23
C THR A 25 14.06 19.62 -27.87
N ALA A 26 13.79 18.55 -28.61
CA ALA A 26 12.63 17.66 -28.34
C ALA A 26 12.88 16.61 -27.22
N VAL A 27 14.08 16.53 -26.67
CA VAL A 27 14.42 15.53 -25.61
C VAL A 27 14.31 16.08 -24.19
N GLU A 28 14.20 17.40 -24.01
CA GLU A 28 14.08 18.00 -22.65
C GLU A 28 12.69 17.93 -22.02
N GLY A 29 11.71 17.33 -22.68
CA GLY A 29 10.32 17.20 -22.24
C GLY A 29 9.96 15.89 -21.55
N LEU A 30 10.89 14.99 -21.24
CA LEU A 30 10.61 13.80 -20.41
C LEU A 30 10.48 14.22 -18.93
N GLY A 31 9.32 14.77 -18.60
CA GLY A 31 8.93 15.06 -17.21
C GLY A 31 9.27 13.85 -16.32
N LYS A 32 9.80 14.11 -15.11
CA LYS A 32 10.05 13.04 -14.13
C LYS A 32 8.85 12.12 -14.10
N PRO A 33 9.02 10.78 -14.17
CA PRO A 33 7.91 9.87 -14.19
C PRO A 33 7.01 10.17 -12.99
N GLN A 34 5.76 10.53 -13.28
CA GLN A 34 4.81 10.95 -12.26
C GLN A 34 4.58 9.78 -11.30
N THR A 35 5.03 9.93 -10.07
CA THR A 35 4.80 8.96 -9.00
C THR A 35 3.72 9.46 -8.07
N VAL A 36 2.91 8.55 -7.55
CA VAL A 36 1.96 8.84 -6.47
C VAL A 36 2.46 8.24 -5.18
N THR A 37 2.23 8.92 -4.07
CA THR A 37 2.68 8.47 -2.75
C THR A 37 1.52 7.88 -1.96
N LEU A 38 1.75 6.71 -1.37
CA LEU A 38 0.96 6.13 -0.30
C LEU A 38 1.79 6.11 0.98
N VAL A 39 1.16 6.40 2.11
CA VAL A 39 1.81 6.33 3.44
C VAL A 39 0.85 5.76 4.46
N GLY A 40 1.31 4.86 5.32
CA GLY A 40 0.42 4.31 6.33
C GLY A 40 1.04 3.23 7.21
N ALA A 41 0.21 2.75 8.12
CA ALA A 41 0.45 1.61 9.01
C ALA A 41 -0.90 1.08 9.52
N GLY A 42 -0.91 -0.03 10.22
CA GLY A 42 -2.00 -0.51 11.05
C GLY A 42 -1.68 -0.42 12.53
N ASP A 43 -2.61 -0.89 13.37
CA ASP A 43 -2.40 -1.06 14.80
C ASP A 43 -2.06 0.29 15.45
N ILE A 44 -3.04 1.22 15.43
CA ILE A 44 -2.74 2.65 15.48
C ILE A 44 -2.96 3.26 16.87
N ALA A 45 -4.21 3.59 17.20
CA ALA A 45 -4.48 4.55 18.27
C ALA A 45 -5.13 3.91 19.49
N GLY A 46 -4.50 4.08 20.62
CA GLY A 46 -5.08 3.82 21.93
C GLY A 46 -4.94 5.04 22.83
N CYS A 47 -5.94 5.31 23.69
CA CYS A 47 -5.92 6.53 24.50
C CYS A 47 -4.69 6.65 25.41
N ASN A 48 -4.08 5.52 25.76
CA ASN A 48 -2.86 5.45 26.55
C ASN A 48 -1.59 5.23 25.72
N PHE A 49 -1.70 5.16 24.38
CA PHE A 49 -0.56 5.00 23.50
C PHE A 49 0.17 6.34 23.33
N LYS A 50 1.50 6.26 23.20
CA LYS A 50 2.34 7.44 22.98
C LYS A 50 2.92 7.47 21.56
N ALA A 51 2.95 6.32 20.92
CA ALA A 51 3.59 6.18 19.62
C ALA A 51 2.69 6.63 18.46
N ASP A 52 1.36 6.51 18.59
CA ASP A 52 0.37 6.96 17.62
C ASP A 52 0.48 8.45 17.26
N ARG A 53 0.74 9.31 18.25
CA ARG A 53 1.01 10.74 18.04
C ARG A 53 2.30 10.98 17.25
N LYS A 54 3.31 10.14 17.49
CA LYS A 54 4.61 10.25 16.78
C LYS A 54 4.48 9.80 15.33
N THR A 55 3.79 8.70 15.07
CA THR A 55 3.53 8.21 13.72
C THR A 55 2.57 9.12 12.95
N ALA A 56 1.56 9.70 13.60
CA ALA A 56 0.72 10.74 13.02
C ALA A 56 1.54 11.94 12.51
N ARG A 57 2.58 12.37 13.25
CA ARG A 57 3.47 13.46 12.79
C ARG A 57 4.27 13.05 11.55
N LEU A 58 4.66 11.76 11.41
CA LEU A 58 5.30 11.27 10.20
C LEU A 58 4.34 11.32 9.01
N VAL A 59 3.09 10.86 9.20
CA VAL A 59 2.04 10.95 8.19
C VAL A 59 1.84 12.41 7.75
N GLY A 60 1.86 13.35 8.69
CA GLY A 60 1.69 14.77 8.39
C GLY A 60 2.82 15.38 7.55
N LYS A 61 4.02 14.82 7.63
CA LYS A 61 5.19 15.27 6.85
C LYS A 61 5.30 14.62 5.47
N ILE A 62 4.48 13.61 5.19
CA ILE A 62 4.51 12.87 3.93
C ILE A 62 3.19 13.11 3.21
N GLU A 63 3.25 13.82 2.10
CA GLU A 63 2.08 14.04 1.25
C GLU A 63 1.64 12.76 0.54
N GLY A 64 0.38 12.75 0.05
CA GLY A 64 -0.19 11.61 -0.68
C GLY A 64 -1.38 10.96 0.04
N THR A 65 -1.80 9.81 -0.44
CA THR A 65 -2.90 9.04 0.14
C THR A 65 -2.43 8.33 1.41
N VAL A 66 -3.20 8.44 2.48
CA VAL A 66 -2.98 7.66 3.71
C VAL A 66 -3.77 6.35 3.60
N PHE A 67 -3.13 5.23 3.88
CA PHE A 67 -3.83 3.96 4.09
C PHE A 67 -3.74 3.56 5.55
N THR A 68 -4.74 2.85 6.06
CA THR A 68 -4.65 2.18 7.36
C THR A 68 -4.94 0.69 7.21
N LEU A 69 -4.24 -0.12 7.98
CA LEU A 69 -4.25 -1.57 7.89
C LEU A 69 -5.09 -2.21 9.00
N GLY A 70 -6.15 -1.52 9.44
CA GLY A 70 -7.01 -2.00 10.52
C GLY A 70 -6.47 -1.68 11.91
N ASP A 71 -7.27 -2.02 12.90
CA ASP A 71 -7.04 -1.69 14.31
C ASP A 71 -6.71 -0.21 14.49
N ASN A 72 -7.62 0.61 13.97
CA ASN A 72 -7.47 2.05 13.96
C ASN A 72 -7.63 2.64 15.37
N ALA A 73 -8.59 2.10 16.15
CA ALA A 73 -8.92 2.62 17.48
C ALA A 73 -9.09 1.50 18.53
N TYR A 74 -8.13 1.36 19.40
CA TYR A 74 -8.06 0.35 20.48
C TYR A 74 -8.87 0.73 21.71
N GLN A 75 -9.38 -0.26 22.53
CA GLN A 75 -9.29 -1.73 22.34
C GLN A 75 -10.50 -2.30 21.58
N HIS A 76 -11.56 -1.53 21.40
CA HIS A 76 -12.87 -2.07 20.95
C HIS A 76 -13.48 -1.27 19.80
N GLY A 77 -12.74 -0.41 19.12
CA GLY A 77 -13.23 0.36 17.99
C GLY A 77 -14.47 1.21 18.33
N THR A 78 -14.66 1.64 19.57
CA THR A 78 -15.86 2.37 19.99
C THR A 78 -15.85 3.82 19.48
N ARG A 79 -17.04 4.46 19.38
CA ARG A 79 -17.14 5.89 19.06
C ARG A 79 -16.29 6.78 19.96
N LYS A 80 -16.21 6.44 21.26
CA LYS A 80 -15.38 7.17 22.23
C LYS A 80 -13.90 7.04 21.89
N GLN A 81 -13.44 5.86 21.50
CA GLN A 81 -12.04 5.62 21.11
C GLN A 81 -11.69 6.30 19.79
N PHE A 82 -12.56 6.25 18.79
CA PHE A 82 -12.36 7.02 17.57
C PHE A 82 -12.26 8.53 17.87
N ARG A 83 -13.19 9.08 18.62
CA ARG A 83 -13.22 10.52 18.94
C ARG A 83 -12.05 10.97 19.80
N ASN A 84 -11.69 10.20 20.84
CA ASN A 84 -10.76 10.67 21.87
C ASN A 84 -9.31 10.22 21.64
N CYS A 85 -9.08 9.13 20.86
CA CYS A 85 -7.75 8.55 20.70
C CYS A 85 -7.27 8.67 19.25
N TYR A 86 -8.07 8.27 18.26
CA TYR A 86 -7.71 8.28 16.85
C TYR A 86 -7.82 9.70 16.24
N ASP A 87 -8.94 10.39 16.45
CA ASP A 87 -9.21 11.69 15.84
C ASP A 87 -8.16 12.77 16.18
N PRO A 88 -7.68 12.90 17.42
CA PRO A 88 -6.63 13.86 17.76
C PRO A 88 -5.25 13.55 17.16
N THR A 89 -5.06 12.37 16.60
CA THR A 89 -3.80 11.88 16.06
C THR A 89 -3.90 11.66 14.54
N TRP A 90 -4.14 10.46 14.10
CA TRP A 90 -4.28 10.10 12.68
C TRP A 90 -5.54 10.67 12.03
N GLY A 91 -6.59 10.93 12.80
CA GLY A 91 -7.83 11.54 12.32
C GLY A 91 -7.66 12.89 11.65
N LYS A 92 -6.60 13.64 11.97
CA LYS A 92 -6.21 14.89 11.28
C LYS A 92 -6.04 14.70 9.77
N TYR A 93 -5.74 13.49 9.33
CA TYR A 93 -5.53 13.14 7.91
C TYR A 93 -6.70 12.38 7.28
N LYS A 94 -7.84 12.31 7.98
CA LYS A 94 -9.05 11.58 7.56
C LYS A 94 -9.47 11.91 6.13
N LYS A 95 -9.36 13.17 5.69
CA LYS A 95 -9.76 13.60 4.34
C LYS A 95 -9.03 12.84 3.22
N ARG A 96 -7.77 12.45 3.43
CA ARG A 96 -6.95 11.70 2.47
C ARG A 96 -6.74 10.24 2.84
N THR A 97 -7.44 9.75 3.88
CA THR A 97 -7.32 8.37 4.36
C THR A 97 -8.23 7.42 3.60
N ARG A 98 -7.70 6.23 3.28
CA ARG A 98 -8.36 5.06 2.72
C ARG A 98 -8.19 3.90 3.70
N PRO A 99 -9.12 3.69 4.64
CA PRO A 99 -8.93 2.76 5.75
C PRO A 99 -9.35 1.33 5.43
N THR A 100 -8.81 0.35 6.17
CA THR A 100 -9.44 -0.96 6.37
C THR A 100 -9.81 -1.15 7.84
N ALA A 101 -10.75 -2.05 8.12
CA ALA A 101 -11.07 -2.48 9.48
C ALA A 101 -10.15 -3.62 9.91
N GLY A 102 -9.74 -3.61 11.17
CA GLY A 102 -9.11 -4.73 11.85
C GLY A 102 -10.10 -5.47 12.75
N ASN A 103 -9.60 -6.44 13.52
CA ASN A 103 -10.46 -7.24 14.40
C ASN A 103 -10.95 -6.42 15.60
N HIS A 104 -10.19 -5.44 16.07
CA HIS A 104 -10.61 -4.56 17.17
C HIS A 104 -11.78 -3.66 16.82
N GLU A 105 -11.99 -3.30 15.56
CA GLU A 105 -13.19 -2.59 15.13
C GLU A 105 -14.44 -3.44 15.28
N TYR A 106 -14.33 -4.75 15.10
CA TYR A 106 -15.45 -5.70 15.21
C TYR A 106 -15.76 -6.16 16.65
N HIS A 107 -15.01 -5.69 17.66
CA HIS A 107 -15.48 -5.78 19.05
C HIS A 107 -16.69 -4.88 19.30
N ALA A 108 -16.88 -3.82 18.53
CA ALA A 108 -18.14 -3.09 18.44
C ALA A 108 -19.03 -3.73 17.37
N SER A 109 -20.31 -3.87 17.66
CA SER A 109 -21.28 -4.53 16.76
C SER A 109 -21.15 -4.02 15.33
N GLU A 110 -20.93 -4.95 14.39
CA GLU A 110 -20.81 -4.70 12.95
C GLU A 110 -19.74 -3.64 12.57
N ALA A 111 -18.77 -3.37 13.44
CA ALA A 111 -17.83 -2.29 13.31
C ALA A 111 -18.50 -0.93 13.04
N LYS A 112 -19.74 -0.74 13.51
CA LYS A 112 -20.55 0.44 13.21
C LYS A 112 -19.83 1.77 13.51
N PRO A 113 -19.09 1.94 14.65
CA PRO A 113 -18.38 3.19 14.89
C PRO A 113 -17.28 3.50 13.86
N TYR A 114 -16.63 2.48 13.31
CA TYR A 114 -15.64 2.62 12.25
C TYR A 114 -16.30 3.14 10.96
N PHE A 115 -17.39 2.54 10.53
CA PHE A 115 -18.13 2.99 9.35
C PHE A 115 -18.74 4.38 9.53
N ASP A 116 -19.28 4.68 10.70
CA ASP A 116 -19.80 6.02 11.04
C ASP A 116 -18.67 7.08 10.99
N TYR A 117 -17.49 6.73 11.50
CA TYR A 117 -16.37 7.65 11.55
C TYR A 117 -15.79 7.93 10.15
N PHE A 118 -15.47 6.92 9.38
CA PHE A 118 -14.83 7.10 8.08
C PHE A 118 -15.83 7.39 6.93
N GLY A 119 -17.09 7.02 7.09
CA GLY A 119 -18.13 7.18 6.07
C GLY A 119 -17.77 6.43 4.78
N TRP A 120 -18.05 7.03 3.63
CA TRP A 120 -17.79 6.44 2.31
C TRP A 120 -16.32 5.99 2.09
N ARG A 121 -15.37 6.52 2.85
CA ARG A 121 -13.95 6.15 2.76
C ARG A 121 -13.67 4.73 3.19
N ALA A 122 -14.52 4.18 4.05
CA ALA A 122 -14.46 2.78 4.51
C ALA A 122 -15.17 1.80 3.55
N GLY A 123 -15.62 2.28 2.39
CA GLY A 123 -16.50 1.49 1.51
C GLY A 123 -17.94 1.45 2.02
N LYS A 124 -18.72 0.49 1.52
CA LYS A 124 -20.10 0.31 1.99
C LYS A 124 -20.11 -0.24 3.41
N PRO A 125 -20.97 0.28 4.31
CA PRO A 125 -21.22 -0.33 5.62
C PRO A 125 -21.53 -1.83 5.47
N SER A 126 -21.17 -2.63 6.47
CA SER A 126 -21.24 -4.09 6.48
C SER A 126 -20.34 -4.84 5.49
N ARG A 127 -19.64 -4.15 4.59
CA ARG A 127 -18.68 -4.77 3.64
C ARG A 127 -17.25 -4.41 3.97
N GLY A 128 -16.90 -3.11 3.95
CA GLY A 128 -15.57 -2.61 4.29
C GLY A 128 -14.47 -2.99 3.30
N TYR A 129 -14.86 -3.37 2.06
CA TYR A 129 -13.95 -3.62 0.96
C TYR A 129 -14.30 -2.74 -0.25
N TYR A 130 -13.30 -2.26 -0.93
CA TYR A 130 -13.41 -1.35 -2.08
C TYR A 130 -12.07 -1.29 -2.84
N SER A 131 -12.08 -0.65 -4.01
CA SER A 131 -10.89 -0.35 -4.79
C SER A 131 -10.87 1.10 -5.25
N TYR A 132 -9.71 1.55 -5.67
CA TYR A 132 -9.49 2.88 -6.26
C TYR A 132 -8.17 2.92 -7.02
N ASP A 133 -8.07 3.82 -7.99
CA ASP A 133 -6.85 3.99 -8.76
C ASP A 133 -6.04 5.19 -8.27
N ARG A 134 -4.72 5.08 -8.37
CA ARG A 134 -3.75 6.15 -8.15
C ARG A 134 -2.64 6.08 -9.19
N GLY A 135 -2.62 7.05 -10.10
CA GLY A 135 -1.73 6.98 -11.25
C GLY A 135 -2.02 5.72 -12.07
N SER A 136 -0.99 4.94 -12.35
CA SER A 136 -1.07 3.66 -13.09
C SER A 136 -1.30 2.43 -12.19
N TRP A 137 -1.66 2.63 -10.93
CA TRP A 137 -1.86 1.56 -9.96
C TRP A 137 -3.32 1.35 -9.61
N HIS A 138 -3.74 0.09 -9.68
CA HIS A 138 -5.00 -0.36 -9.08
C HIS A 138 -4.78 -0.74 -7.63
N ILE A 139 -5.56 -0.19 -6.70
CA ILE A 139 -5.38 -0.36 -5.27
C ILE A 139 -6.64 -0.94 -4.66
N VAL A 140 -6.50 -2.09 -4.01
CA VAL A 140 -7.61 -2.88 -3.46
C VAL A 140 -7.52 -2.92 -1.94
N ALA A 141 -8.52 -2.40 -1.26
CA ALA A 141 -8.72 -2.51 0.18
C ALA A 141 -9.67 -3.67 0.47
N LEU A 142 -9.24 -4.66 1.26
CA LEU A 142 -10.04 -5.83 1.59
C LEU A 142 -10.36 -5.87 3.10
N ASN A 143 -11.41 -6.59 3.43
CA ASN A 143 -11.80 -6.84 4.82
C ASN A 143 -11.47 -8.29 5.20
N SER A 144 -10.45 -8.48 6.03
CA SER A 144 -10.01 -9.79 6.50
C SER A 144 -10.82 -10.35 7.67
N ASN A 145 -11.81 -9.60 8.18
CA ASN A 145 -12.73 -10.07 9.22
C ASN A 145 -13.80 -10.98 8.60
N CYS A 146 -13.36 -12.15 8.14
CA CYS A 146 -14.14 -13.03 7.27
C CYS A 146 -15.50 -13.45 7.85
N LYS A 147 -15.58 -13.68 9.16
CA LYS A 147 -16.82 -14.07 9.83
C LYS A 147 -17.86 -12.96 9.78
N GLU A 148 -17.39 -11.73 9.90
CA GLU A 148 -18.22 -10.52 10.02
C GLU A 148 -18.80 -10.03 8.67
N VAL A 149 -18.17 -10.44 7.55
CA VAL A 149 -18.53 -9.95 6.21
C VAL A 149 -19.02 -11.07 5.27
N GLY A 150 -19.51 -12.16 5.82
CA GLY A 150 -20.06 -13.28 5.01
C GLY A 150 -18.99 -14.09 4.29
N GLY A 151 -17.75 -14.09 4.81
CA GLY A 151 -16.65 -14.93 4.35
C GLY A 151 -15.64 -14.25 3.44
N CYS A 152 -14.43 -14.86 3.40
CA CYS A 152 -13.32 -14.47 2.51
C CYS A 152 -13.06 -15.51 1.40
N GLY A 153 -13.87 -16.55 1.35
CA GLY A 153 -13.71 -17.64 0.39
C GLY A 153 -14.00 -17.22 -1.06
N ARG A 154 -13.62 -18.08 -2.00
CA ARG A 154 -13.82 -17.85 -3.44
C ARG A 154 -15.26 -17.50 -3.81
N ARG A 155 -16.23 -18.15 -3.14
CA ARG A 155 -17.68 -18.01 -3.39
C ARG A 155 -18.37 -17.00 -2.48
N SER A 156 -17.66 -16.35 -1.55
CA SER A 156 -18.23 -15.28 -0.73
C SER A 156 -18.55 -14.04 -1.56
N ALA A 157 -19.38 -13.14 -1.05
CA ALA A 157 -19.69 -11.88 -1.73
C ALA A 157 -18.41 -11.06 -2.02
N GLN A 158 -17.51 -10.92 -1.03
CA GLN A 158 -16.23 -10.25 -1.20
C GLN A 158 -15.32 -10.98 -2.20
N GLY A 159 -15.30 -12.33 -2.16
CA GLY A 159 -14.50 -13.11 -3.09
C GLY A 159 -14.96 -13.00 -4.54
N ARG A 160 -16.28 -12.95 -4.80
CA ARG A 160 -16.82 -12.68 -6.15
C ARG A 160 -16.54 -11.25 -6.60
N TRP A 161 -16.75 -10.28 -5.69
CA TRP A 161 -16.45 -8.89 -5.98
C TRP A 161 -14.97 -8.69 -6.34
N LEU A 162 -14.03 -9.23 -5.55
CA LEU A 162 -12.60 -9.11 -5.82
C LEU A 162 -12.23 -9.67 -7.20
N LYS A 163 -12.78 -10.85 -7.57
CA LYS A 163 -12.56 -11.38 -8.92
C LYS A 163 -13.06 -10.42 -10.00
N SER A 164 -14.31 -9.98 -9.88
CA SER A 164 -14.92 -9.07 -10.85
C SER A 164 -14.23 -7.72 -10.92
N ASP A 165 -13.70 -7.24 -9.81
CA ASP A 165 -12.94 -5.99 -9.75
C ASP A 165 -11.61 -6.12 -10.49
N LEU A 166 -10.84 -7.14 -10.20
CA LEU A 166 -9.57 -7.43 -10.87
C LEU A 166 -9.73 -7.74 -12.37
N ASP A 167 -10.80 -8.45 -12.76
CA ASP A 167 -11.10 -8.74 -14.17
C ASP A 167 -11.37 -7.47 -15.01
N ARG A 168 -11.87 -6.40 -14.36
CA ARG A 168 -12.21 -5.14 -15.05
C ARG A 168 -11.09 -4.11 -15.08
N HIS A 169 -10.05 -4.30 -14.28
CA HIS A 169 -8.96 -3.35 -14.17
C HIS A 169 -7.68 -3.91 -14.79
N GLU A 170 -7.35 -3.40 -15.97
CA GLU A 170 -6.11 -3.74 -16.69
C GLU A 170 -4.92 -2.87 -16.25
N ALA A 171 -4.87 -2.52 -14.96
CA ALA A 171 -3.78 -1.73 -14.43
C ALA A 171 -2.47 -2.52 -14.50
N LYS A 172 -1.41 -1.87 -14.95
CA LYS A 172 -0.07 -2.48 -15.06
C LYS A 172 0.47 -2.98 -13.71
N CYS A 173 0.03 -2.36 -12.60
CA CYS A 173 0.49 -2.68 -11.26
C CYS A 173 -0.69 -2.72 -10.30
N THR A 174 -0.73 -3.73 -9.44
CA THR A 174 -1.80 -3.89 -8.45
C THR A 174 -1.23 -4.03 -7.04
N LEU A 175 -1.80 -3.26 -6.10
CA LEU A 175 -1.52 -3.33 -4.68
C LEU A 175 -2.80 -3.65 -3.91
N ALA A 176 -2.74 -4.62 -3.01
CA ALA A 176 -3.83 -4.90 -2.09
C ALA A 176 -3.39 -4.68 -0.63
N TYR A 177 -4.32 -4.26 0.23
CA TYR A 177 -4.07 -4.19 1.66
C TYR A 177 -5.29 -4.59 2.48
N PHE A 178 -5.02 -5.23 3.62
CA PHE A 178 -6.00 -5.71 4.58
C PHE A 178 -5.31 -6.01 5.91
N HIS A 179 -6.09 -6.17 6.99
CA HIS A 179 -5.52 -6.25 8.32
C HIS A 179 -4.70 -7.51 8.58
N GLU A 180 -5.28 -8.70 8.44
CA GLU A 180 -4.62 -9.95 8.82
C GLU A 180 -3.74 -10.53 7.72
N PRO A 181 -2.44 -10.79 7.98
CA PRO A 181 -1.51 -11.34 6.99
C PRO A 181 -1.78 -12.82 6.69
N LEU A 182 -1.35 -13.32 5.53
CA LEU A 182 -1.30 -14.76 5.24
C LEU A 182 -0.05 -15.41 5.84
N PHE A 183 1.07 -14.71 5.81
CA PHE A 183 2.36 -15.16 6.33
C PHE A 183 2.89 -14.14 7.34
N ALA A 184 3.45 -14.63 8.44
CA ALA A 184 4.08 -13.80 9.46
C ALA A 184 5.05 -14.65 10.27
N SER A 185 6.10 -14.04 10.82
CA SER A 185 6.96 -14.69 11.83
C SER A 185 6.16 -14.98 13.11
N GLY A 186 6.59 -15.98 13.85
CA GLY A 186 5.97 -16.37 15.13
C GLY A 186 4.65 -17.12 14.98
N ASN A 187 3.97 -17.31 16.10
CA ASN A 187 2.77 -18.13 16.20
C ASN A 187 1.48 -17.32 15.92
N ILE A 188 1.43 -16.56 14.83
CA ILE A 188 0.19 -15.85 14.44
C ILE A 188 -0.82 -16.87 13.93
N ARG A 189 -1.97 -16.91 14.61
CA ARG A 189 -3.06 -17.86 14.32
C ARG A 189 -3.98 -17.35 13.20
N ASN A 190 -4.67 -18.28 12.53
CA ASN A 190 -5.77 -18.02 11.58
C ASN A 190 -5.41 -17.28 10.28
N THR A 191 -4.15 -17.26 9.90
CA THR A 191 -3.71 -16.61 8.66
C THR A 191 -4.32 -17.24 7.40
N HIS A 192 -4.68 -18.53 7.43
CA HIS A 192 -5.22 -19.26 6.27
C HIS A 192 -6.54 -18.74 5.71
N LYS A 193 -7.33 -18.01 6.51
CA LYS A 193 -8.64 -17.50 6.08
C LYS A 193 -8.56 -16.51 4.91
N VAL A 194 -7.43 -15.81 4.74
CA VAL A 194 -7.20 -14.86 3.65
C VAL A 194 -6.51 -15.48 2.43
N ARG A 195 -6.20 -16.78 2.45
CA ARG A 195 -5.56 -17.48 1.33
C ARG A 195 -6.32 -17.33 -0.01
N SER A 196 -7.64 -17.26 0.06
CA SER A 196 -8.45 -17.04 -1.15
C SER A 196 -8.22 -15.67 -1.79
N PHE A 197 -7.94 -14.63 -1.00
CA PHE A 197 -7.53 -13.32 -1.52
C PHE A 197 -6.19 -13.42 -2.22
N TRP A 198 -5.22 -14.06 -1.57
CA TRP A 198 -3.89 -14.26 -2.13
C TRP A 198 -3.92 -15.00 -3.46
N ASN A 199 -4.70 -16.08 -3.57
CA ASN A 199 -4.84 -16.83 -4.80
C ASN A 199 -5.41 -15.98 -5.94
N LYS A 200 -6.43 -15.14 -5.64
CA LYS A 200 -7.02 -14.26 -6.67
C LYS A 200 -6.04 -13.17 -7.10
N LEU A 201 -5.42 -12.50 -6.14
CA LEU A 201 -4.42 -11.46 -6.38
C LEU A 201 -3.22 -12.01 -7.17
N TYR A 202 -2.74 -13.20 -6.81
CA TYR A 202 -1.67 -13.88 -7.53
C TYR A 202 -2.04 -14.22 -8.99
N ASN A 203 -3.24 -14.76 -9.19
CA ASN A 203 -3.72 -15.11 -10.52
C ASN A 203 -3.92 -13.89 -11.44
N HIS A 204 -4.13 -12.71 -10.84
CA HIS A 204 -4.22 -11.42 -11.54
C HIS A 204 -2.93 -10.59 -11.44
N GLN A 205 -1.80 -11.23 -11.16
CA GLN A 205 -0.46 -10.63 -11.16
C GLN A 205 -0.31 -9.39 -10.25
N ALA A 206 -0.97 -9.40 -9.09
CA ALA A 206 -0.76 -8.36 -8.11
C ALA A 206 0.69 -8.35 -7.59
N ASP A 207 1.22 -7.16 -7.35
CA ASP A 207 2.65 -6.93 -7.05
C ASP A 207 2.93 -6.85 -5.56
N VAL A 208 2.01 -6.24 -4.80
CA VAL A 208 2.22 -5.91 -3.39
C VAL A 208 0.99 -6.26 -2.57
N ILE A 209 1.22 -6.88 -1.41
CA ILE A 209 0.22 -7.02 -0.33
C ILE A 209 0.77 -6.39 0.94
N ILE A 210 -0.06 -5.60 1.64
CA ILE A 210 0.31 -4.98 2.92
C ILE A 210 -0.70 -5.37 3.98
N SER A 211 -0.21 -5.75 5.16
CA SER A 211 -1.04 -6.13 6.31
C SER A 211 -0.54 -5.49 7.60
N GLY A 212 -1.42 -5.43 8.61
CA GLY A 212 -1.13 -5.07 9.99
C GLY A 212 -1.13 -6.28 10.91
N HIS A 213 -1.86 -6.19 12.02
CA HIS A 213 -2.19 -7.24 12.98
C HIS A 213 -1.01 -7.73 13.82
N ALA A 214 0.13 -7.99 13.22
CA ALA A 214 1.36 -8.25 13.97
C ALA A 214 2.03 -6.90 14.29
N HIS A 215 2.17 -6.57 15.57
CA HIS A 215 2.66 -5.26 16.02
C HIS A 215 4.16 -5.07 15.77
N ARG A 216 4.56 -5.22 14.50
CA ARG A 216 5.94 -5.11 14.02
C ARG A 216 6.01 -4.76 12.55
N TYR A 217 7.22 -4.50 12.09
CA TYR A 217 7.53 -4.40 10.67
C TYR A 217 8.13 -5.72 10.18
N GLU A 218 7.63 -6.23 9.05
CA GLU A 218 8.25 -7.32 8.29
C GLU A 218 8.13 -7.04 6.79
N ARG A 219 9.21 -7.33 6.04
CA ARG A 219 9.16 -7.40 4.58
C ARG A 219 9.62 -8.77 4.12
N PHE A 220 8.78 -9.42 3.37
CA PHE A 220 9.03 -10.73 2.80
C PHE A 220 9.77 -10.66 1.47
N ALA A 221 10.45 -11.75 1.11
CA ALA A 221 10.79 -12.01 -0.28
C ALA A 221 9.52 -12.01 -1.14
N ARG A 222 9.66 -11.99 -2.46
CA ARG A 222 8.53 -12.27 -3.34
C ARG A 222 8.13 -13.73 -3.18
N ILE A 223 6.86 -13.99 -2.92
CA ILE A 223 6.34 -15.32 -2.59
C ILE A 223 5.02 -15.61 -3.31
N THR A 224 4.77 -16.88 -3.55
CA THR A 224 3.50 -17.42 -4.05
C THR A 224 2.49 -17.59 -2.91
N PRO A 225 1.21 -17.87 -3.18
CA PRO A 225 0.23 -18.22 -2.13
C PRO A 225 0.56 -19.50 -1.36
N SER A 226 1.37 -20.41 -1.90
CA SER A 226 1.91 -21.57 -1.18
C SER A 226 3.11 -21.23 -0.29
N GLY A 227 3.68 -20.04 -0.44
CA GLY A 227 4.82 -19.56 0.34
C GLY A 227 6.17 -19.83 -0.30
N GLU A 228 6.22 -20.28 -1.52
CA GLU A 228 7.46 -20.51 -2.27
C GLU A 228 8.07 -19.17 -2.71
N ARG A 229 9.39 -19.05 -2.62
CA ARG A 229 10.09 -17.90 -3.22
C ARG A 229 10.12 -18.06 -4.74
N SER A 230 9.75 -17.03 -5.46
CA SER A 230 9.78 -17.01 -6.93
C SER A 230 10.09 -15.61 -7.44
N SER A 231 10.75 -15.50 -8.57
CA SER A 231 10.99 -14.23 -9.26
C SER A 231 9.90 -13.88 -10.28
N ALA A 232 9.23 -14.90 -10.83
CA ALA A 232 8.12 -14.73 -11.76
C ALA A 232 6.82 -14.53 -10.98
N ARG A 233 5.84 -13.85 -11.34
CA ARG A 233 4.47 -13.73 -10.79
C ARG A 233 4.31 -13.76 -9.26
N SER A 234 5.33 -13.45 -8.46
CA SER A 234 5.24 -13.54 -7.01
C SER A 234 4.98 -12.19 -6.35
N ILE A 235 4.26 -12.21 -5.24
CA ILE A 235 3.79 -11.01 -4.54
C ILE A 235 4.77 -10.65 -3.43
N ARG A 236 5.10 -9.37 -3.27
CA ARG A 236 5.83 -8.89 -2.10
C ARG A 236 4.85 -8.57 -0.98
N GLN A 237 5.02 -9.23 0.16
CA GLN A 237 4.25 -8.91 1.36
C GLN A 237 5.04 -7.97 2.28
N PHE A 238 4.33 -7.01 2.86
CA PHE A 238 4.75 -6.22 4.00
C PHE A 238 3.79 -6.42 5.17
N ILE A 239 4.32 -6.47 6.38
CA ILE A 239 3.56 -6.30 7.63
C ILE A 239 3.98 -4.96 8.23
N VAL A 240 3.03 -4.12 8.56
CA VAL A 240 3.26 -2.77 9.07
C VAL A 240 2.28 -2.48 10.20
N GLY A 241 2.33 -3.30 11.25
CA GLY A 241 1.54 -3.13 12.47
C GLY A 241 2.24 -2.19 13.47
N THR A 242 2.71 -1.04 12.96
CA THR A 242 3.65 -0.16 13.67
C THR A 242 3.09 1.24 13.93
N GLY A 243 1.77 1.41 13.75
CA GLY A 243 1.08 2.70 13.82
C GLY A 243 1.06 3.35 15.19
N GLY A 244 1.13 2.56 16.26
CA GLY A 244 1.13 3.13 17.61
C GLY A 244 0.89 2.13 18.73
N ALA A 245 0.28 0.98 18.44
CA ALA A 245 0.14 -0.09 19.42
C ALA A 245 1.51 -0.54 19.95
N PRO A 246 1.60 -0.93 21.22
CA PRO A 246 2.82 -1.51 21.77
C PRO A 246 3.27 -2.72 20.95
N GLY A 247 4.58 -2.82 20.72
CA GLY A 247 5.14 -4.03 20.11
C GLY A 247 4.92 -5.23 21.00
N GLU A 248 4.48 -6.32 20.43
CA GLU A 248 4.30 -7.59 21.15
C GLU A 248 5.57 -8.42 21.04
N PRO A 249 5.99 -9.10 22.13
CA PRO A 249 7.01 -10.11 22.04
C PRO A 249 6.62 -11.16 20.99
N GLN A 250 7.55 -11.53 20.14
CA GLN A 250 7.29 -12.60 19.18
C GLN A 250 7.42 -13.95 19.86
N GLU A 251 6.35 -14.71 19.85
CA GLU A 251 6.37 -16.13 20.21
C GLU A 251 6.62 -16.97 18.95
N GLY A 252 7.61 -17.86 19.02
CA GLY A 252 7.96 -18.76 17.92
C GLY A 252 9.02 -18.19 16.94
N PRO A 253 9.41 -19.01 15.95
CA PRO A 253 10.54 -18.71 15.06
C PRO A 253 10.24 -17.62 14.05
N ASP A 254 11.29 -17.06 13.52
CA ASP A 254 11.21 -16.19 12.36
C ASP A 254 10.79 -16.97 11.12
N ASP A 255 9.94 -16.37 10.31
CA ASP A 255 9.62 -16.92 9.01
C ASP A 255 10.85 -16.78 8.08
N PRO A 256 11.38 -17.87 7.50
CA PRO A 256 12.60 -17.85 6.70
C PRO A 256 12.49 -17.03 5.41
N ARG A 257 11.28 -16.62 5.04
CA ARG A 257 11.01 -15.79 3.87
C ARG A 257 11.15 -14.30 4.17
N VAL A 258 11.24 -13.90 5.43
CA VAL A 258 11.42 -12.52 5.85
C VAL A 258 12.82 -12.04 5.48
N GLN A 259 12.92 -10.89 4.83
CA GLN A 259 14.17 -10.25 4.43
C GLN A 259 14.52 -9.03 5.30
N ALA A 260 13.54 -8.43 5.94
CA ALA A 260 13.73 -7.32 6.85
C ALA A 260 12.65 -7.38 7.94
N LYS A 261 13.05 -7.18 9.20
CA LYS A 261 12.16 -7.26 10.36
C LYS A 261 12.59 -6.32 11.47
N LYS A 262 11.61 -5.73 12.13
CA LYS A 262 11.84 -4.95 13.36
C LYS A 262 10.62 -4.98 14.27
N VAL A 263 10.82 -5.47 15.48
CA VAL A 263 9.87 -5.38 16.58
C VAL A 263 10.12 -4.09 17.37
N GLY A 264 9.08 -3.51 17.95
CA GLY A 264 9.18 -2.35 18.84
C GLY A 264 9.68 -1.06 18.16
N ALA A 265 9.54 -0.93 16.85
CA ALA A 265 9.88 0.27 16.11
C ALA A 265 8.60 0.92 15.53
N PRO A 266 7.93 1.82 16.26
CA PRO A 266 6.84 2.59 15.68
C PRO A 266 7.30 3.37 14.45
N GLY A 267 6.50 3.36 13.40
CA GLY A 267 6.82 3.99 12.12
C GLY A 267 5.72 3.80 11.10
N VAL A 268 5.98 4.26 9.89
CA VAL A 268 5.04 4.14 8.76
C VAL A 268 5.76 3.64 7.52
N LEU A 269 5.06 2.91 6.67
CA LEU A 269 5.55 2.56 5.35
C LEU A 269 5.17 3.68 4.37
N LYS A 270 6.18 4.24 3.69
CA LYS A 270 6.01 5.11 2.53
C LYS A 270 6.22 4.29 1.26
N LEU A 271 5.28 4.38 0.34
CA LEU A 271 5.38 3.82 -1.01
C LEU A 271 5.33 4.93 -2.04
N GLU A 272 6.24 4.90 -3.01
CA GLU A 272 6.18 5.71 -4.22
C GLU A 272 5.87 4.79 -5.38
N LEU A 273 4.70 4.99 -5.99
CA LEU A 273 4.14 4.17 -7.04
C LEU A 273 4.29 4.88 -8.37
N GLY A 274 5.11 4.34 -9.26
CA GLY A 274 5.34 4.86 -10.61
C GLY A 274 4.81 3.91 -11.67
N SER A 275 4.85 4.32 -12.94
CA SER A 275 4.45 3.46 -14.05
C SER A 275 5.40 2.26 -14.17
N GLY A 276 4.91 1.07 -13.80
CA GLY A 276 5.65 -0.19 -13.86
C GLY A 276 6.70 -0.41 -12.76
N PHE A 277 6.68 0.37 -11.69
CA PHE A 277 7.58 0.16 -10.55
C PHE A 277 7.00 0.72 -9.25
N TYR A 278 7.57 0.27 -8.12
CA TYR A 278 7.34 0.87 -6.81
C TYR A 278 8.65 0.98 -6.03
N ARG A 279 8.70 1.98 -5.13
CA ARG A 279 9.74 2.13 -4.11
C ARG A 279 9.09 2.08 -2.75
N TRP A 280 9.78 1.53 -1.78
CA TRP A 280 9.35 1.53 -0.38
C TRP A 280 10.40 2.14 0.52
N LYS A 281 9.93 2.71 1.61
CA LYS A 281 10.77 3.13 2.73
C LYS A 281 9.97 2.99 4.02
N PHE A 282 10.46 2.18 4.95
CA PHE A 282 9.99 2.23 6.31
C PHE A 282 10.59 3.46 7.00
N VAL A 283 9.72 4.36 7.49
CA VAL A 283 10.09 5.61 8.13
C VAL A 283 9.80 5.47 9.62
N PRO A 284 10.82 5.27 10.47
CA PRO A 284 10.64 5.14 11.91
C PRO A 284 10.38 6.50 12.55
N VAL A 285 9.79 6.50 13.75
CA VAL A 285 9.71 7.72 14.59
C VAL A 285 11.10 8.18 15.01
N VAL A 286 11.24 9.47 15.24
CA VAL A 286 12.52 10.10 15.68
C VAL A 286 13.05 9.36 16.91
N GLY A 287 14.36 9.10 16.93
CA GLY A 287 15.06 8.36 17.98
C GLY A 287 15.07 6.84 17.79
N ARG A 288 14.65 6.35 16.60
CA ARG A 288 14.78 4.93 16.19
C ARG A 288 15.58 4.86 14.91
N ASN A 289 16.64 4.04 14.90
CA ASN A 289 17.64 4.00 13.82
C ASN A 289 17.36 2.93 12.77
N TYR A 290 16.22 2.21 12.86
CA TYR A 290 15.88 1.18 11.90
C TYR A 290 15.17 1.77 10.67
N THR A 291 15.67 1.46 9.50
CA THR A 291 14.98 1.73 8.23
C THR A 291 15.14 0.53 7.28
N ASP A 292 14.18 0.35 6.41
CA ASP A 292 14.24 -0.59 5.29
C ASP A 292 13.73 0.12 4.06
N SER A 293 14.44 0.01 2.94
CA SER A 293 14.06 0.67 1.71
C SER A 293 14.48 -0.14 0.48
N GLY A 294 13.83 0.13 -0.64
CA GLY A 294 14.20 -0.50 -1.90
C GLY A 294 13.29 -0.10 -3.04
N ARG A 295 13.50 -0.78 -4.17
CA ARG A 295 12.74 -0.60 -5.41
C ARG A 295 12.49 -1.96 -6.06
N ALA A 296 11.34 -2.11 -6.73
CA ALA A 296 11.05 -3.24 -7.59
C ALA A 296 10.21 -2.80 -8.79
N ARG A 297 10.23 -3.61 -9.84
CA ARG A 297 9.32 -3.48 -10.97
C ARG A 297 8.04 -4.25 -10.70
N CYS A 298 6.93 -3.80 -11.28
CA CYS A 298 5.71 -4.59 -11.41
C CYS A 298 5.91 -5.74 -12.40
N HIS A 299 5.01 -6.70 -12.38
CA HIS A 299 4.97 -7.80 -13.33
C HIS A 299 4.72 -7.33 -14.76
#